data_83089f94c6c81cb87bc52faf1b576069
#
_entry.id   83089f94c6c81cb87bc52faf1b576069
#
_cell.length_a   1.000
_cell.length_b   1.000
_cell.length_c   1.000
_cell.angle_alpha   90.00
_cell.angle_beta   90.00
_cell.angle_gamma   90.00
#
_symmetry.space_group_name_H-M   'P 1'
#
loop_
_entity.id
_entity.type
_entity.pdbx_description
1 polymer ?
#
loop_
_entity_poly.entity_id
_entity_poly.type
_entity_poly.pdbx_seq_one_letter_code
_entity_poly.pdbx_strand_id
1 'polypeptide(L)'
;MTHILIVLSAADKWTRADGSIYESGVWAQEFVDLDEAFVRAGFKVDLASPGGIVPTMDKRSLDPNMVGENVAERMRTYLDKNAERIENPLVLAEVDTAGYDAIVVPGGHGPVEDLYKDPDMGRVLIEADKADKVIAAVCHGPAALLAARDEHGRWPFAGRKMTSLSDEEEIEFGTAENAPWLLADTLRKQGALFEQGPNWHAYVVKDGNLLTGQNPQSSTPLAEVVIAALR
;
A
#
# COMPACT_ATOMS: atom_id res chain seq x y z
N MET A 1 23.56 4.55 -0.64
CA MET A 1 22.79 3.42 -1.24
C MET A 1 21.34 3.72 -0.91
N THR A 2 20.49 3.82 -1.92
CA THR A 2 19.06 4.11 -1.73
C THR A 2 18.40 3.03 -0.85
N HIS A 3 17.62 3.46 0.13
CA HIS A 3 17.04 2.62 1.14
C HIS A 3 15.52 2.85 1.21
N ILE A 4 14.74 1.82 0.98
CA ILE A 4 13.28 1.87 0.95
C ILE A 4 12.71 1.10 2.14
N LEU A 5 11.67 1.66 2.76
CA LEU A 5 10.81 0.95 3.68
C LEU A 5 9.51 0.57 2.99
N ILE A 6 9.21 -0.71 2.92
CA ILE A 6 7.87 -1.19 2.56
C ILE A 6 7.11 -1.47 3.85
N VAL A 7 5.99 -0.79 4.05
CA VAL A 7 5.10 -1.03 5.21
C VAL A 7 3.96 -1.93 4.77
N LEU A 8 3.88 -3.09 5.40
CA LEU A 8 2.86 -4.10 5.15
C LEU A 8 1.80 -4.08 6.26
N SER A 9 0.55 -4.22 5.91
CA SER A 9 -0.52 -4.41 6.90
C SER A 9 -0.28 -5.67 7.74
N ALA A 10 -0.61 -5.58 9.02
CA ALA A 10 -0.62 -6.70 9.95
C ALA A 10 -1.99 -7.41 10.01
N ALA A 11 -3.01 -6.86 9.34
CA ALA A 11 -4.35 -7.41 9.36
C ALA A 11 -4.43 -8.69 8.51
N ASP A 12 -5.15 -9.69 9.01
CA ASP A 12 -5.47 -10.94 8.34
C ASP A 12 -6.94 -10.99 7.86
N LYS A 13 -7.64 -9.87 8.04
CA LYS A 13 -9.07 -9.73 7.76
C LYS A 13 -9.44 -8.29 7.45
N TRP A 14 -10.65 -8.13 6.93
CA TRP A 14 -11.36 -6.85 6.87
C TRP A 14 -12.72 -7.00 7.53
N THR A 15 -13.00 -6.17 8.53
CA THR A 15 -14.27 -6.15 9.24
C THR A 15 -15.28 -5.32 8.46
N ARG A 16 -16.38 -5.95 8.03
CA ARG A 16 -17.41 -5.33 7.21
C ARG A 16 -18.41 -4.53 8.05
N ALA A 17 -19.24 -3.73 7.40
CA ALA A 17 -20.24 -2.88 8.05
C ALA A 17 -21.29 -3.67 8.88
N ASP A 18 -21.61 -4.89 8.47
CA ASP A 18 -22.53 -5.79 9.17
C ASP A 18 -21.85 -6.60 10.29
N GLY A 19 -20.54 -6.38 10.53
CA GLY A 19 -19.73 -7.09 11.49
C GLY A 19 -19.20 -8.44 11.00
N SER A 20 -19.53 -8.85 9.78
CA SER A 20 -18.94 -10.05 9.19
C SER A 20 -17.45 -9.87 8.90
N ILE A 21 -16.73 -10.97 8.90
CA ILE A 21 -15.29 -11.01 8.62
C ILE A 21 -15.06 -11.45 7.18
N TYR A 22 -14.24 -10.70 6.49
CA TYR A 22 -13.75 -11.03 5.17
C TYR A 22 -12.24 -11.30 5.28
N GLU A 23 -11.84 -12.57 5.08
CA GLU A 23 -10.43 -12.94 5.10
C GLU A 23 -9.68 -12.15 4.03
N SER A 24 -8.63 -11.47 4.42
CA SER A 24 -7.83 -10.64 3.53
C SER A 24 -6.42 -10.46 4.11
N GLY A 25 -5.70 -9.47 3.63
CA GLY A 25 -4.35 -9.15 4.05
C GLY A 25 -3.69 -8.27 3.00
N VAL A 26 -2.39 -8.51 2.76
CA VAL A 26 -1.60 -7.86 1.71
C VAL A 26 -1.87 -8.55 0.37
N TRP A 27 -2.06 -7.80 -0.70
CA TRP A 27 -2.15 -8.35 -2.05
C TRP A 27 -0.76 -8.74 -2.54
N ALA A 28 -0.51 -10.04 -2.69
CA ALA A 28 0.83 -10.59 -2.95
C ALA A 28 1.50 -9.98 -4.19
N GLN A 29 0.75 -9.82 -5.30
CA GLN A 29 1.31 -9.25 -6.53
C GLN A 29 1.82 -7.84 -6.33
N GLU A 30 1.10 -6.99 -5.59
CA GLU A 30 1.50 -5.60 -5.36
C GLU A 30 2.79 -5.53 -4.55
N PHE A 31 2.88 -6.32 -3.48
CA PHE A 31 4.10 -6.40 -2.68
C PHE A 31 5.27 -6.92 -3.51
N VAL A 32 5.09 -8.04 -4.19
CA VAL A 32 6.17 -8.70 -4.95
C VAL A 32 6.65 -7.84 -6.11
N ASP A 33 5.76 -7.24 -6.88
CA ASP A 33 6.12 -6.39 -8.02
C ASP A 33 6.95 -5.18 -7.57
N LEU A 34 6.59 -4.56 -6.44
CA LEU A 34 7.31 -3.43 -5.87
C LEU A 34 8.68 -3.87 -5.32
N ASP A 35 8.69 -4.86 -4.42
CA ASP A 35 9.90 -5.31 -3.74
C ASP A 35 10.94 -5.87 -4.74
N GLU A 36 10.51 -6.74 -5.65
CA GLU A 36 11.39 -7.30 -6.68
C GLU A 36 12.00 -6.21 -7.59
N ALA A 37 11.21 -5.20 -7.96
CA ALA A 37 11.68 -4.09 -8.79
C ALA A 37 12.74 -3.25 -8.06
N PHE A 38 12.53 -2.94 -6.77
CA PHE A 38 13.49 -2.17 -5.97
C PHE A 38 14.78 -2.95 -5.72
N VAL A 39 14.68 -4.22 -5.37
CA VAL A 39 15.85 -5.10 -5.19
C VAL A 39 16.64 -5.21 -6.51
N ARG A 40 15.96 -5.37 -7.64
CA ARG A 40 16.59 -5.42 -8.97
C ARG A 40 17.26 -4.08 -9.35
N ALA A 41 16.72 -2.96 -8.87
CA ALA A 41 17.34 -1.64 -9.06
C ALA A 41 18.60 -1.43 -8.20
N GLY A 42 18.92 -2.37 -7.30
CA GLY A 42 20.06 -2.32 -6.38
C GLY A 42 19.78 -1.52 -5.11
N PHE A 43 18.52 -1.31 -4.76
CA PHE A 43 18.14 -0.62 -3.54
C PHE A 43 18.09 -1.58 -2.36
N LYS A 44 18.40 -1.06 -1.17
CA LYS A 44 18.13 -1.78 0.08
C LYS A 44 16.64 -1.66 0.39
N VAL A 45 16.01 -2.77 0.77
CA VAL A 45 14.59 -2.78 1.13
C VAL A 45 14.42 -3.45 2.49
N ASP A 46 13.86 -2.71 3.43
CA ASP A 46 13.39 -3.25 4.70
C ASP A 46 11.86 -3.37 4.68
N LEU A 47 11.34 -4.33 5.42
CA LEU A 47 9.91 -4.53 5.61
C LEU A 47 9.54 -4.16 7.05
N ALA A 48 8.42 -3.47 7.23
CA ALA A 48 7.86 -3.19 8.56
C ALA A 48 6.36 -3.48 8.59
N SER A 49 5.85 -3.75 9.76
CA SER A 49 4.41 -3.89 9.99
C SER A 49 4.03 -3.37 11.38
N PRO A 50 2.76 -3.02 11.64
CA PRO A 50 2.27 -2.75 12.98
C PRO A 50 2.64 -3.88 13.94
N GLY A 51 3.33 -3.52 15.05
CA GLY A 51 3.80 -4.47 16.06
C GLY A 51 4.82 -5.51 15.60
N GLY A 52 5.38 -5.41 14.39
CA GLY A 52 6.27 -6.43 13.84
C GLY A 52 5.55 -7.76 13.55
N ILE A 53 4.24 -7.70 13.35
CA ILE A 53 3.43 -8.88 13.07
C ILE A 53 3.69 -9.35 11.64
N VAL A 54 3.88 -10.66 11.47
CA VAL A 54 4.06 -11.28 10.13
C VAL A 54 2.86 -10.98 9.26
N PRO A 55 3.04 -10.36 8.08
CA PRO A 55 1.94 -10.01 7.20
C PRO A 55 1.26 -11.26 6.63
N THR A 56 -0.06 -11.24 6.59
CA THR A 56 -0.85 -12.26 5.92
C THR A 56 -1.06 -11.88 4.45
N MET A 57 -0.72 -12.77 3.53
CA MET A 57 -1.03 -12.58 2.11
C MET A 57 -2.49 -12.95 1.86
N ASP A 58 -3.21 -12.11 1.14
CA ASP A 58 -4.57 -12.42 0.70
C ASP A 58 -4.56 -13.64 -0.20
N LYS A 59 -5.27 -14.69 0.20
CA LYS A 59 -5.31 -15.97 -0.53
C LYS A 59 -5.75 -15.84 -1.98
N ARG A 60 -6.61 -14.85 -2.28
CA ARG A 60 -7.10 -14.59 -3.64
C ARG A 60 -6.01 -14.05 -4.56
N SER A 61 -5.05 -13.30 -4.02
CA SER A 61 -3.89 -12.83 -4.77
C SER A 61 -2.92 -13.96 -5.16
N LEU A 62 -3.12 -15.15 -4.61
CA LEU A 62 -2.38 -16.37 -4.90
C LEU A 62 -3.24 -17.45 -5.61
N ASP A 63 -4.52 -17.16 -5.87
CA ASP A 63 -5.41 -18.11 -6.55
C ASP A 63 -5.22 -18.04 -8.08
N PRO A 64 -4.78 -19.14 -8.72
CA PRO A 64 -4.60 -19.20 -10.18
C PRO A 64 -5.86 -18.84 -10.97
N ASN A 65 -7.04 -19.13 -10.43
CA ASN A 65 -8.30 -18.80 -11.09
C ASN A 65 -8.58 -17.30 -11.11
N MET A 66 -8.00 -16.56 -10.18
CA MET A 66 -8.18 -15.10 -10.07
C MET A 66 -7.07 -14.33 -10.80
N VAL A 67 -5.82 -14.70 -10.57
CA VAL A 67 -4.65 -13.94 -11.07
C VAL A 67 -3.95 -14.60 -12.24
N GLY A 68 -4.32 -15.84 -12.60
CA GLY A 68 -3.66 -16.65 -13.61
C GLY A 68 -2.51 -17.51 -13.05
N GLU A 69 -2.31 -18.69 -13.64
CA GLU A 69 -1.35 -19.70 -13.15
C GLU A 69 0.08 -19.15 -13.03
N ASN A 70 0.58 -18.51 -14.07
CA ASN A 70 1.95 -17.99 -14.12
C ASN A 70 2.18 -16.88 -13.05
N VAL A 71 1.18 -16.03 -12.81
CA VAL A 71 1.26 -14.98 -11.78
C VAL A 71 1.27 -15.62 -10.40
N ALA A 72 0.33 -16.53 -10.13
CA ALA A 72 0.26 -17.23 -8.85
C ALA A 72 1.54 -17.99 -8.51
N GLU A 73 2.10 -18.72 -9.46
CA GLU A 73 3.36 -19.46 -9.29
C GLU A 73 4.55 -18.51 -9.02
N ARG A 74 4.65 -17.41 -9.78
CA ARG A 74 5.70 -16.39 -9.57
C ARG A 74 5.60 -15.81 -8.17
N MET A 75 4.39 -15.43 -7.72
CA MET A 75 4.17 -14.88 -6.38
C MET A 75 4.61 -15.87 -5.30
N ARG A 76 4.14 -17.11 -5.35
CA ARG A 76 4.52 -18.14 -4.38
C ARG A 76 6.03 -18.36 -4.34
N THR A 77 6.65 -18.52 -5.51
CA THR A 77 8.10 -18.72 -5.61
C THR A 77 8.88 -17.55 -4.99
N TYR A 78 8.43 -16.31 -5.22
CA TYR A 78 9.07 -15.13 -4.64
C TYR A 78 8.90 -15.08 -3.12
N LEU A 79 7.68 -15.32 -2.63
CA LEU A 79 7.38 -15.34 -1.19
C LEU A 79 8.20 -16.40 -0.45
N ASP A 80 8.25 -17.63 -0.98
CA ASP A 80 9.04 -18.72 -0.40
C ASP A 80 10.54 -18.38 -0.33
N LYS A 81 11.08 -17.80 -1.40
CA LYS A 81 12.49 -17.40 -1.46
C LYS A 81 12.83 -16.27 -0.47
N ASN A 82 11.89 -15.43 -0.14
CA ASN A 82 12.06 -14.28 0.75
C ASN A 82 11.38 -14.47 2.12
N ALA A 83 11.00 -15.70 2.46
CA ALA A 83 10.22 -16.00 3.68
C ALA A 83 10.90 -15.45 4.94
N GLU A 84 12.22 -15.63 5.09
CA GLU A 84 12.96 -15.12 6.25
C GLU A 84 12.79 -13.61 6.47
N ARG A 85 12.79 -12.81 5.40
CA ARG A 85 12.56 -11.36 5.48
C ARG A 85 11.11 -11.02 5.84
N ILE A 86 10.17 -11.75 5.21
CA ILE A 86 8.74 -11.51 5.36
C ILE A 86 8.25 -11.92 6.75
N GLU A 87 8.82 -12.97 7.31
CA GLU A 87 8.49 -13.49 8.64
C GLU A 87 9.13 -12.69 9.79
N ASN A 88 10.07 -11.79 9.49
CA ASN A 88 10.76 -10.96 10.46
C ASN A 88 10.69 -9.47 10.10
N PRO A 89 9.48 -8.88 9.96
CA PRO A 89 9.35 -7.47 9.67
C PRO A 89 9.78 -6.63 10.88
N LEU A 90 10.27 -5.42 10.64
CA LEU A 90 10.54 -4.44 11.67
C LEU A 90 9.25 -4.03 12.38
N VAL A 91 9.35 -3.66 13.65
CA VAL A 91 8.25 -3.06 14.39
C VAL A 91 8.05 -1.62 13.90
N LEU A 92 6.89 -1.30 13.33
CA LEU A 92 6.61 0.01 12.72
C LEU A 92 6.81 1.16 13.72
N ALA A 93 6.46 0.95 15.00
CA ALA A 93 6.65 1.91 16.08
C ALA A 93 8.12 2.29 16.31
N GLU A 94 9.05 1.39 16.00
CA GLU A 94 10.50 1.56 16.23
C GLU A 94 11.24 2.07 14.99
N VAL A 95 10.53 2.27 13.87
CA VAL A 95 11.14 2.76 12.62
C VAL A 95 11.65 4.19 12.80
N ASP A 96 12.93 4.38 12.53
CA ASP A 96 13.54 5.69 12.31
C ASP A 96 13.40 6.07 10.82
N THR A 97 12.44 6.93 10.53
CA THR A 97 12.14 7.38 9.17
C THR A 97 13.34 8.08 8.51
N ALA A 98 14.28 8.65 9.30
CA ALA A 98 15.45 9.34 8.76
C ALA A 98 16.35 8.40 7.94
N GLY A 99 16.37 7.11 8.26
CA GLY A 99 17.17 6.09 7.58
C GLY A 99 16.69 5.68 6.18
N TYR A 100 15.54 6.17 5.71
CA TYR A 100 14.93 5.77 4.44
C TYR A 100 14.80 6.92 3.46
N ASP A 101 14.86 6.63 2.17
CA ASP A 101 14.65 7.57 1.07
C ASP A 101 13.20 7.52 0.55
N ALA A 102 12.52 6.40 0.77
CA ALA A 102 11.13 6.22 0.40
C ALA A 102 10.36 5.35 1.40
N ILE A 103 9.06 5.63 1.54
CA ILE A 103 8.06 4.82 2.25
C ILE A 103 7.06 4.31 1.21
N VAL A 104 6.86 3.00 1.15
CA VAL A 104 6.01 2.35 0.15
C VAL A 104 4.97 1.46 0.83
N VAL A 105 3.71 1.57 0.40
CA VAL A 105 2.59 0.83 0.99
C VAL A 105 1.82 0.08 -0.10
N PRO A 106 2.00 -1.24 -0.24
CA PRO A 106 1.12 -2.06 -1.08
C PRO A 106 -0.27 -2.20 -0.45
N GLY A 107 -1.24 -2.62 -1.24
CA GLY A 107 -2.62 -2.76 -0.78
C GLY A 107 -3.01 -4.20 -0.43
N GLY A 108 -4.15 -4.63 -0.94
CA GLY A 108 -5.02 -5.62 -0.34
C GLY A 108 -5.94 -4.92 0.66
N HIS A 109 -6.93 -5.59 1.25
CA HIS A 109 -7.84 -4.92 2.19
C HIS A 109 -7.25 -4.72 3.60
N GLY A 110 -6.03 -5.20 3.86
CA GLY A 110 -5.37 -4.97 5.16
C GLY A 110 -5.24 -3.50 5.53
N PRO A 111 -4.73 -2.59 4.67
CA PRO A 111 -4.59 -1.18 4.98
C PRO A 111 -5.89 -0.47 5.39
N VAL A 112 -7.05 -0.92 4.89
CA VAL A 112 -8.36 -0.38 5.30
C VAL A 112 -8.91 -0.99 6.59
N GLU A 113 -8.22 -1.97 7.17
CA GLU A 113 -8.51 -2.51 8.50
C GLU A 113 -7.62 -1.86 9.58
N ASP A 114 -6.30 -1.76 9.33
CA ASP A 114 -5.33 -1.33 10.33
C ASP A 114 -4.61 -0.02 10.00
N LEU A 115 -3.92 0.10 8.87
CA LEU A 115 -2.98 1.19 8.60
C LEU A 115 -3.65 2.56 8.52
N TYR A 116 -4.93 2.65 8.12
CA TYR A 116 -5.65 3.92 7.98
C TYR A 116 -5.81 4.70 9.29
N LYS A 117 -5.65 4.02 10.42
CA LYS A 117 -5.82 4.57 11.78
C LYS A 117 -4.61 4.33 12.68
N ASP A 118 -3.55 3.70 12.16
CA ASP A 118 -2.36 3.37 12.95
C ASP A 118 -1.53 4.64 13.23
N PRO A 119 -1.28 4.99 14.51
CA PRO A 119 -0.59 6.23 14.84
C PRO A 119 0.88 6.23 14.42
N ASP A 120 1.55 5.08 14.38
CA ASP A 120 2.95 4.97 13.98
C ASP A 120 3.07 5.10 12.45
N MET A 121 2.09 4.56 11.69
CA MET A 121 1.99 4.82 10.25
C MET A 121 1.80 6.31 9.98
N GLY A 122 0.91 6.96 10.75
CA GLY A 122 0.70 8.40 10.66
C GLY A 122 1.98 9.19 10.93
N ARG A 123 2.74 8.83 11.97
CA ARG A 123 4.04 9.43 12.30
C ARG A 123 5.04 9.28 11.17
N VAL A 124 5.24 8.07 10.67
CA VAL A 124 6.18 7.77 9.58
C VAL A 124 5.86 8.59 8.33
N LEU A 125 4.59 8.69 7.95
CA LEU A 125 4.16 9.48 6.78
C LEU A 125 4.40 10.98 6.97
N ILE A 126 4.12 11.52 8.15
CA ILE A 126 4.36 12.94 8.46
C ILE A 126 5.87 13.26 8.41
N GLU A 127 6.69 12.41 8.99
CA GLU A 127 8.15 12.58 8.98
C GLU A 127 8.71 12.48 7.56
N ALA A 128 8.22 11.53 6.75
CA ALA A 128 8.62 11.37 5.36
C ALA A 128 8.22 12.57 4.51
N ASP A 129 6.98 13.05 4.63
CA ASP A 129 6.47 14.20 3.88
C ASP A 129 7.22 15.49 4.23
N LYS A 130 7.43 15.76 5.52
CA LYS A 130 8.22 16.90 5.98
C LYS A 130 9.67 16.91 5.48
N ALA A 131 10.24 15.73 5.27
CA ALA A 131 11.60 15.55 4.77
C ALA A 131 11.66 15.43 3.24
N ASP A 132 10.55 15.67 2.52
CA ASP A 132 10.41 15.54 1.06
C ASP A 132 10.85 14.16 0.51
N LYS A 133 10.69 13.11 1.34
CA LYS A 133 10.97 11.73 0.95
C LYS A 133 9.84 11.19 0.09
N VAL A 134 10.16 10.27 -0.81
CA VAL A 134 9.13 9.62 -1.64
C VAL A 134 8.15 8.84 -0.77
N ILE A 135 6.86 9.09 -0.96
CA ILE A 135 5.76 8.32 -0.40
C ILE A 135 5.03 7.67 -1.57
N ALA A 136 4.98 6.34 -1.58
CA ALA A 136 4.29 5.61 -2.64
C ALA A 136 3.26 4.64 -2.05
N ALA A 137 2.10 4.53 -2.70
CA ALA A 137 1.05 3.60 -2.28
C ALA A 137 0.23 3.12 -3.48
N VAL A 138 -0.29 1.89 -3.43
CA VAL A 138 -1.07 1.30 -4.52
C VAL A 138 -2.33 0.61 -4.01
N CYS A 139 -3.39 0.60 -4.85
CA CYS A 139 -4.65 -0.10 -4.58
C CYS A 139 -5.33 0.43 -3.31
N HIS A 140 -5.43 -0.38 -2.24
CA HIS A 140 -5.88 0.10 -0.92
C HIS A 140 -4.75 0.66 -0.05
N GLY A 141 -3.49 0.59 -0.48
CA GLY A 141 -2.35 1.18 0.24
C GLY A 141 -2.53 2.66 0.60
N PRO A 142 -3.13 3.52 -0.26
CA PRO A 142 -3.40 4.92 0.06
C PRO A 142 -4.30 5.14 1.30
N ALA A 143 -4.99 4.10 1.80
CA ALA A 143 -5.68 4.19 3.09
C ALA A 143 -4.74 4.59 4.23
N ALA A 144 -3.48 4.16 4.19
CA ALA A 144 -2.46 4.54 5.17
C ALA A 144 -2.30 6.06 5.30
N LEU A 145 -2.49 6.82 4.22
CA LEU A 145 -2.41 8.29 4.24
C LEU A 145 -3.42 8.91 5.21
N LEU A 146 -4.55 8.22 5.44
CA LEU A 146 -5.60 8.68 6.36
C LEU A 146 -5.16 8.69 7.83
N ALA A 147 -4.11 7.94 8.20
CA ALA A 147 -3.56 7.96 9.55
C ALA A 147 -2.78 9.25 9.87
N ALA A 148 -2.26 9.93 8.85
CA ALA A 148 -1.45 11.12 9.03
C ALA A 148 -2.29 12.32 9.54
N ARG A 149 -1.82 12.98 10.60
CA ARG A 149 -2.39 14.23 11.11
C ARG A 149 -1.26 15.18 11.48
N ASP A 150 -1.37 16.44 11.05
CA ASP A 150 -0.43 17.47 11.45
C ASP A 150 -0.65 17.87 12.92
N GLU A 151 0.17 18.79 13.44
CA GLU A 151 0.09 19.30 14.81
C GLU A 151 -1.23 20.00 15.15
N HIS A 152 -2.05 20.33 14.12
CA HIS A 152 -3.39 20.91 14.27
C HIS A 152 -4.51 19.88 14.03
N GLY A 153 -4.16 18.59 13.87
CA GLY A 153 -5.09 17.50 13.57
C GLY A 153 -5.62 17.49 12.15
N ARG A 154 -5.05 18.28 11.22
CA ARG A 154 -5.47 18.34 9.82
C ARG A 154 -4.78 17.24 9.02
N TRP A 155 -5.45 16.79 7.99
CA TRP A 155 -4.87 15.84 7.04
C TRP A 155 -3.90 16.55 6.08
N PRO A 156 -2.59 16.21 6.08
CA PRO A 156 -1.58 16.95 5.33
C PRO A 156 -1.66 16.73 3.81
N PHE A 157 -2.34 15.69 3.37
CA PHE A 157 -2.49 15.37 1.95
C PHE A 157 -3.73 15.99 1.30
N ALA A 158 -4.49 16.84 2.01
CA ALA A 158 -5.57 17.62 1.41
C ALA A 158 -5.03 18.53 0.30
N GLY A 159 -5.74 18.56 -0.84
CA GLY A 159 -5.31 19.32 -2.03
C GLY A 159 -4.23 18.62 -2.87
N ARG A 160 -3.71 17.46 -2.46
CA ARG A 160 -2.76 16.67 -3.24
C ARG A 160 -3.50 15.81 -4.27
N LYS A 161 -2.91 15.67 -5.45
CA LYS A 161 -3.38 14.71 -6.47
C LYS A 161 -2.98 13.29 -6.07
N MET A 162 -3.94 12.37 -6.19
CA MET A 162 -3.71 10.96 -5.90
C MET A 162 -4.77 10.07 -6.54
N THR A 163 -4.47 8.78 -6.56
CA THR A 163 -5.41 7.71 -6.91
C THR A 163 -5.34 6.58 -5.88
N SER A 164 -6.31 5.71 -5.91
CA SER A 164 -6.38 4.43 -5.18
C SER A 164 -7.28 3.48 -5.94
N LEU A 165 -7.52 2.27 -5.42
CA LEU A 165 -8.62 1.45 -5.93
C LEU A 165 -9.88 2.31 -5.96
N SER A 166 -10.55 2.33 -7.13
CA SER A 166 -11.73 3.16 -7.34
C SER A 166 -12.98 2.52 -6.71
N ASP A 167 -14.00 3.34 -6.50
CA ASP A 167 -15.27 2.83 -5.99
C ASP A 167 -15.93 1.86 -6.99
N GLU A 168 -15.74 2.10 -8.30
CA GLU A 168 -16.21 1.22 -9.37
C GLU A 168 -15.47 -0.11 -9.38
N GLU A 169 -14.14 -0.12 -9.18
CA GLU A 169 -13.36 -1.36 -9.05
C GLU A 169 -13.76 -2.14 -7.81
N GLU A 170 -14.03 -1.47 -6.67
CA GLU A 170 -14.53 -2.12 -5.46
C GLU A 170 -15.90 -2.78 -5.68
N ILE A 171 -16.79 -2.11 -6.43
CA ILE A 171 -18.10 -2.65 -6.82
C ILE A 171 -17.93 -3.87 -7.74
N GLU A 172 -17.10 -3.77 -8.77
CA GLU A 172 -16.86 -4.88 -9.72
C GLU A 172 -16.19 -6.06 -9.04
N PHE A 173 -15.31 -5.82 -8.04
CA PHE A 173 -14.69 -6.86 -7.24
C PHE A 173 -15.67 -7.54 -6.27
N GLY A 174 -16.84 -6.95 -6.03
CA GLY A 174 -17.92 -7.50 -5.20
C GLY A 174 -17.73 -7.27 -3.70
N THR A 175 -16.90 -6.30 -3.32
CA THR A 175 -16.59 -6.00 -1.91
C THR A 175 -17.25 -4.73 -1.40
N ALA A 176 -17.78 -3.88 -2.29
CA ALA A 176 -18.39 -2.60 -1.94
C ALA A 176 -19.66 -2.70 -1.10
N GLU A 177 -20.52 -3.72 -1.34
CA GLU A 177 -21.88 -3.81 -0.75
C GLU A 177 -21.87 -3.75 0.78
N ASN A 178 -20.89 -4.37 1.41
CA ASN A 178 -20.72 -4.41 2.88
C ASN A 178 -19.47 -3.68 3.36
N ALA A 179 -18.88 -2.82 2.52
CA ALA A 179 -17.76 -1.98 2.92
C ALA A 179 -18.22 -1.00 4.01
N PRO A 180 -17.51 -0.86 5.13
CA PRO A 180 -17.81 0.18 6.13
C PRO A 180 -17.69 1.57 5.52
N TRP A 181 -16.81 1.72 4.57
CA TRP A 181 -16.52 2.92 3.79
C TRP A 181 -15.75 2.54 2.52
N LEU A 182 -15.84 3.39 1.49
CA LEU A 182 -15.09 3.24 0.25
C LEU A 182 -13.88 4.18 0.27
N LEU A 183 -12.73 3.67 -0.16
CA LEU A 183 -11.47 4.39 -0.03
C LEU A 183 -11.43 5.65 -0.91
N ALA A 184 -11.78 5.53 -2.19
CA ALA A 184 -11.74 6.65 -3.12
C ALA A 184 -12.70 7.77 -2.69
N ASP A 185 -13.93 7.43 -2.28
CA ASP A 185 -14.90 8.37 -1.73
C ASP A 185 -14.37 9.05 -0.45
N THR A 186 -13.73 8.28 0.44
CA THR A 186 -13.16 8.82 1.68
C THR A 186 -12.01 9.78 1.42
N LEU A 187 -11.09 9.45 0.50
CA LEU A 187 -10.01 10.35 0.10
C LEU A 187 -10.53 11.66 -0.49
N ARG A 188 -11.55 11.59 -1.36
CA ARG A 188 -12.23 12.79 -1.91
C ARG A 188 -12.84 13.64 -0.79
N LYS A 189 -13.53 13.02 0.16
CA LYS A 189 -14.13 13.71 1.33
C LYS A 189 -13.11 14.36 2.25
N GLN A 190 -11.89 13.78 2.34
CA GLN A 190 -10.78 14.39 3.09
C GLN A 190 -10.09 15.52 2.32
N GLY A 191 -10.47 15.77 1.07
CA GLY A 191 -9.98 16.88 0.25
C GLY A 191 -8.89 16.51 -0.74
N ALA A 192 -8.69 15.22 -1.05
CA ALA A 192 -7.81 14.81 -2.14
C ALA A 192 -8.33 15.31 -3.50
N LEU A 193 -7.41 15.72 -4.37
CA LEU A 193 -7.68 15.87 -5.80
C LEU A 193 -7.57 14.50 -6.46
N PHE A 194 -8.60 13.70 -6.26
CA PHE A 194 -8.61 12.31 -6.67
C PHE A 194 -8.72 12.19 -8.20
N GLU A 195 -7.79 11.45 -8.80
CA GLU A 195 -7.77 11.13 -10.22
C GLU A 195 -8.02 9.62 -10.42
N GLN A 196 -8.71 9.25 -11.49
CA GLN A 196 -9.06 7.86 -11.80
C GLN A 196 -8.87 7.57 -13.28
N GLY A 197 -8.18 6.48 -13.57
CA GLY A 197 -8.08 5.88 -14.91
C GLY A 197 -9.17 4.82 -15.13
N PRO A 198 -9.17 4.14 -16.31
CA PRO A 198 -10.07 3.02 -16.56
C PRO A 198 -9.86 1.90 -15.53
N ASN A 199 -10.96 1.23 -15.15
CA ASN A 199 -10.93 0.11 -14.21
C ASN A 199 -9.98 -1.00 -14.69
N TRP A 200 -9.21 -1.55 -13.77
CA TRP A 200 -8.26 -2.66 -14.00
C TRP A 200 -7.18 -2.39 -15.05
N HIS A 201 -6.93 -1.11 -15.36
CA HIS A 201 -5.79 -0.67 -16.17
C HIS A 201 -4.79 0.04 -15.28
N ALA A 202 -3.52 -0.05 -15.67
CA ALA A 202 -2.47 0.65 -14.94
C ALA A 202 -2.70 2.18 -14.99
N TYR A 203 -2.76 2.79 -13.83
CA TYR A 203 -2.89 4.24 -13.69
C TYR A 203 -2.09 4.70 -12.48
N VAL A 204 -1.15 5.62 -12.70
CA VAL A 204 -0.26 6.17 -11.66
C VAL A 204 -0.39 7.68 -11.65
N VAL A 205 -0.54 8.25 -10.47
CA VAL A 205 -0.57 9.70 -10.23
C VAL A 205 0.66 10.09 -9.45
N LYS A 206 1.34 11.15 -9.90
CA LYS A 206 2.48 11.77 -9.21
C LYS A 206 2.14 13.20 -8.85
N ASP A 207 2.33 13.55 -7.58
CA ASP A 207 2.22 14.92 -7.08
C ASP A 207 3.38 15.21 -6.11
N GLY A 208 4.43 15.85 -6.63
CA GLY A 208 5.66 16.07 -5.87
C GLY A 208 6.29 14.74 -5.44
N ASN A 209 6.42 14.55 -4.12
CA ASN A 209 6.95 13.36 -3.48
C ASN A 209 5.89 12.24 -3.27
N LEU A 210 4.59 12.51 -3.51
CA LEU A 210 3.52 11.53 -3.39
C LEU A 210 3.26 10.83 -4.73
N LEU A 211 3.36 9.50 -4.75
CA LEU A 211 3.20 8.64 -5.90
C LEU A 211 2.13 7.58 -5.59
N THR A 212 1.05 7.52 -6.35
CA THR A 212 -0.02 6.56 -6.09
C THR A 212 -0.40 5.77 -7.32
N GLY A 213 -0.69 4.48 -7.15
CA GLY A 213 -1.18 3.57 -8.17
C GLY A 213 -2.60 3.12 -7.86
N GLN A 214 -3.44 2.99 -8.90
CA GLN A 214 -4.87 2.74 -8.73
C GLN A 214 -5.19 1.31 -8.26
N ASN A 215 -4.51 0.31 -8.80
CA ASN A 215 -4.90 -1.10 -8.72
C ASN A 215 -3.66 -2.02 -8.84
N PRO A 216 -3.79 -3.35 -8.74
CA PRO A 216 -2.65 -4.26 -8.88
C PRO A 216 -1.86 -4.10 -10.18
N GLN A 217 -2.52 -3.75 -11.30
CA GLN A 217 -1.88 -3.52 -12.59
C GLN A 217 -0.95 -2.29 -12.56
N SER A 218 -1.16 -1.40 -11.60
CA SER A 218 -0.34 -0.19 -11.42
C SER A 218 0.97 -0.45 -10.67
N SER A 219 1.18 -1.64 -10.07
CA SER A 219 2.31 -1.90 -9.18
C SER A 219 3.66 -1.78 -9.87
N THR A 220 3.84 -2.42 -11.01
CA THR A 220 5.08 -2.31 -11.80
C THR A 220 5.32 -0.89 -12.32
N PRO A 221 4.35 -0.19 -12.95
CA PRO A 221 4.52 1.21 -13.33
C PRO A 221 4.83 2.13 -12.14
N LEU A 222 4.21 1.91 -10.98
CA LEU A 222 4.51 2.68 -9.78
C LEU A 222 5.96 2.47 -9.33
N ALA A 223 6.44 1.21 -9.31
CA ALA A 223 7.83 0.91 -8.98
C ALA A 223 8.81 1.65 -9.90
N GLU A 224 8.54 1.70 -11.21
CA GLU A 224 9.36 2.43 -12.18
C GLU A 224 9.41 3.94 -11.87
N VAL A 225 8.26 4.54 -11.53
CA VAL A 225 8.18 5.97 -11.16
C VAL A 225 8.91 6.24 -9.84
N VAL A 226 8.81 5.36 -8.85
CA VAL A 226 9.58 5.44 -7.59
C VAL A 226 11.08 5.36 -7.86
N ILE A 227 11.52 4.38 -8.65
CA ILE A 227 12.94 4.20 -9.01
C ILE A 227 13.48 5.45 -9.74
N ALA A 228 12.68 6.01 -10.65
CA ALA A 228 13.06 7.23 -11.38
C ALA A 228 13.15 8.46 -10.45
N ALA A 229 12.32 8.54 -9.42
CA ALA A 229 12.33 9.64 -8.45
C ALA A 229 13.52 9.57 -7.47
N LEU A 230 14.12 8.38 -7.28
CA LEU A 230 15.22 8.13 -6.34
C LEU A 230 16.61 8.09 -7.00
N ARG A 231 16.69 8.24 -8.31
CA ARG A 231 17.93 8.31 -9.10
C ARG A 231 18.32 9.74 -9.43
#